data_8947ee3584abad592bd51b7ba53344cf
#
_entry.id   8947ee3584abad592bd51b7ba53344cf
#
_cell.length_a   1.000
_cell.length_b   1.000
_cell.length_c   1.000
_cell.angle_alpha   90.00
_cell.angle_beta   90.00
_cell.angle_gamma   90.00
#
_symmetry.space_group_name_H-M   'P 1'
#
loop_
_entity.id
_entity.type
_entity.pdbx_description
1 polymer ?
#
loop_
_entity_poly.entity_id
_entity_poly.type
_entity_poly.pdbx_seq_one_letter_code
_entity_poly.pdbx_strand_id
1 'polypeptide(L)'
;MILTKTRIKRSFAKASVTYDSVAELQRSAGRILIKTIDAERLNGCLLDLGCGTGFLTSQLEAYSNHDIVIALDIALSMLQTMQEKMVGQNGISYVCADAEHLPFIDKSIDSVFSNLALQWCGNLGGVFTDIKRVLKPDGQLVFSTFGPLTLHELKVAWATVDNYNHVNTFYTKEQLHQFLYQSGFNNVDIKSTLYVSRYNSVWKLMQELKYLGAHHVIAGRNKKITTKTAMTNMIAAYEKYKLGDKIPATFEVINVIATV
;
A
#
# COMPACT_ATOMS: atom_id res chain seq x y z
N MET A 1 17.22 10.01 0.14
CA MET A 1 16.12 9.29 -0.55
C MET A 1 16.48 7.86 -0.93
N ILE A 2 17.59 7.59 -1.62
CA ILE A 2 18.02 6.24 -2.05
C ILE A 2 18.13 5.20 -0.91
N LEU A 3 18.72 5.56 0.23
CA LEU A 3 18.87 4.65 1.37
C LEU A 3 17.54 4.19 1.97
N THR A 4 16.49 5.01 1.90
CA THR A 4 15.15 4.66 2.41
C THR A 4 14.46 3.64 1.49
N LYS A 5 14.51 3.83 0.18
CA LYS A 5 13.97 2.87 -0.82
C LYS A 5 14.64 1.50 -0.73
N THR A 6 15.97 1.46 -0.62
CA THR A 6 16.70 0.20 -0.45
C THR A 6 16.23 -0.57 0.79
N ARG A 7 15.92 0.13 1.89
CA ARG A 7 15.40 -0.49 3.11
C ARG A 7 13.98 -1.00 2.93
N ILE A 8 13.10 -0.23 2.30
CA ILE A 8 11.73 -0.63 1.96
C ILE A 8 11.77 -1.89 1.10
N LYS A 9 12.51 -1.86 -0.01
CA LYS A 9 12.71 -3.02 -0.89
C LYS A 9 13.18 -4.26 -0.12
N ARG A 10 14.20 -4.13 0.75
CA ARG A 10 14.70 -5.23 1.58
C ARG A 10 13.67 -5.77 2.57
N SER A 11 12.82 -4.90 3.14
CA SER A 11 11.79 -5.33 4.08
C SER A 11 10.71 -6.15 3.40
N PHE A 12 10.19 -5.68 2.27
CA PHE A 12 9.22 -6.44 1.48
C PHE A 12 9.83 -7.72 0.93
N ALA A 13 11.09 -7.66 0.46
CA ALA A 13 11.80 -8.86 0.01
C ALA A 13 11.89 -9.96 1.10
N LYS A 14 12.13 -9.57 2.36
CA LYS A 14 12.16 -10.53 3.48
C LYS A 14 10.76 -10.99 3.89
N ALA A 15 9.74 -10.15 3.68
CA ALA A 15 8.37 -10.45 4.04
C ALA A 15 7.66 -11.36 3.02
N SER A 16 8.19 -11.56 1.81
CA SER A 16 7.51 -12.28 0.73
C SER A 16 6.99 -13.67 1.15
N VAL A 17 7.71 -14.37 2.01
CA VAL A 17 7.32 -15.70 2.52
C VAL A 17 6.27 -15.66 3.65
N THR A 18 6.12 -14.54 4.36
CA THR A 18 5.18 -14.40 5.49
C THR A 18 3.99 -13.52 5.17
N TYR A 19 4.09 -12.70 4.13
CA TYR A 19 3.14 -11.66 3.78
C TYR A 19 1.70 -12.15 3.73
N ASP A 20 1.44 -13.22 2.99
CA ASP A 20 0.09 -13.75 2.80
C ASP A 20 -0.57 -14.27 4.06
N SER A 21 0.22 -14.76 5.02
CA SER A 21 -0.31 -15.27 6.29
C SER A 21 -0.93 -14.18 7.17
N VAL A 22 -0.61 -12.91 6.88
CA VAL A 22 -1.03 -11.74 7.69
C VAL A 22 -1.66 -10.61 6.90
N ALA A 23 -1.81 -10.73 5.57
CA ALA A 23 -2.27 -9.67 4.69
C ALA A 23 -3.81 -9.55 4.56
N GLU A 24 -4.57 -9.86 5.62
CA GLU A 24 -6.05 -9.84 5.53
C GLU A 24 -6.61 -8.43 5.32
N LEU A 25 -6.03 -7.41 5.95
CA LEU A 25 -6.40 -6.02 5.73
C LEU A 25 -6.17 -5.62 4.26
N GLN A 26 -5.01 -5.99 3.69
CA GLN A 26 -4.66 -5.70 2.31
C GLN A 26 -5.62 -6.39 1.33
N ARG A 27 -5.98 -7.64 1.60
CA ARG A 27 -6.99 -8.36 0.80
C ARG A 27 -8.37 -7.73 0.92
N SER A 28 -8.78 -7.32 2.11
CA SER A 28 -10.06 -6.64 2.33
C SER A 28 -10.14 -5.30 1.61
N ALA A 29 -9.07 -4.49 1.68
CA ALA A 29 -8.95 -3.25 0.92
C ALA A 29 -9.00 -3.49 -0.59
N GLY A 30 -8.24 -4.47 -1.09
CA GLY A 30 -8.21 -4.84 -2.50
C GLY A 30 -9.57 -5.33 -3.03
N ARG A 31 -10.31 -6.13 -2.25
CA ARG A 31 -11.68 -6.56 -2.62
C ARG A 31 -12.64 -5.38 -2.75
N ILE A 32 -12.51 -4.38 -1.88
CA ILE A 32 -13.34 -3.17 -1.97
C ILE A 32 -12.92 -2.35 -3.18
N LEU A 33 -11.61 -2.19 -3.39
CA LEU A 33 -11.08 -1.46 -4.54
C LEU A 33 -11.62 -2.02 -5.86
N ILE A 34 -11.59 -3.34 -6.05
CA ILE A 34 -12.13 -4.02 -7.24
C ILE A 34 -13.64 -3.77 -7.40
N LYS A 35 -14.40 -3.82 -6.31
CA LYS A 35 -15.86 -3.60 -6.36
C LYS A 35 -16.26 -2.17 -6.72
N THR A 36 -15.36 -1.21 -6.60
CA THR A 36 -15.63 0.19 -6.98
C THR A 36 -15.41 0.46 -8.46
N ILE A 37 -14.85 -0.51 -9.19
CA ILE A 37 -14.51 -0.36 -10.61
C ILE A 37 -15.69 -0.80 -11.45
N ASP A 38 -15.96 -0.05 -12.49
CA ASP A 38 -16.85 -0.47 -13.57
C ASP A 38 -16.16 -1.57 -14.40
N ALA A 39 -16.73 -2.76 -14.43
CA ALA A 39 -16.17 -3.90 -15.16
C ALA A 39 -16.00 -3.62 -16.66
N GLU A 40 -16.86 -2.76 -17.26
CA GLU A 40 -16.74 -2.35 -18.65
C GLU A 40 -15.47 -1.53 -18.94
N ARG A 41 -14.85 -0.94 -17.91
CA ARG A 41 -13.59 -0.21 -18.00
C ARG A 41 -12.35 -1.09 -17.76
N LEU A 42 -12.53 -2.37 -17.44
CA LEU A 42 -11.44 -3.34 -17.27
C LEU A 42 -11.10 -4.00 -18.60
N ASN A 43 -10.58 -3.25 -19.54
CA ASN A 43 -10.17 -3.72 -20.86
C ASN A 43 -8.74 -3.24 -21.19
N GLY A 44 -8.15 -3.80 -22.24
CA GLY A 44 -6.83 -3.42 -22.74
C GLY A 44 -5.70 -3.78 -21.79
N CYS A 45 -4.72 -2.90 -21.65
CA CYS A 45 -3.52 -3.10 -20.84
C CYS A 45 -3.74 -2.58 -19.40
N LEU A 46 -3.75 -3.48 -18.43
CA LEU A 46 -3.93 -3.17 -17.01
C LEU A 46 -2.58 -3.24 -16.29
N LEU A 47 -2.27 -2.26 -15.44
CA LEU A 47 -1.06 -2.23 -14.60
C LEU A 47 -1.45 -2.35 -13.12
N ASP A 48 -1.01 -3.41 -12.44
CA ASP A 48 -1.01 -3.52 -10.98
C ASP A 48 0.32 -3.01 -10.41
N LEU A 49 0.29 -1.81 -9.83
CA LEU A 49 1.45 -1.06 -9.36
C LEU A 49 1.70 -1.32 -7.87
N GLY A 50 2.79 -2.01 -7.54
CA GLY A 50 3.07 -2.53 -6.21
C GLY A 50 2.27 -3.80 -5.93
N CYS A 51 2.28 -4.74 -6.88
CA CYS A 51 1.44 -5.94 -6.88
C CYS A 51 1.70 -6.90 -5.70
N GLY A 52 2.86 -6.79 -5.03
CA GLY A 52 3.25 -7.68 -3.94
C GLY A 52 3.22 -9.14 -4.36
N THR A 53 2.53 -9.97 -3.60
CA THR A 53 2.35 -11.41 -3.86
C THR A 53 1.18 -11.74 -4.81
N GLY A 54 0.59 -10.72 -5.48
CA GLY A 54 -0.31 -10.88 -6.61
C GLY A 54 -1.80 -10.99 -6.27
N PHE A 55 -2.25 -10.61 -5.07
CA PHE A 55 -3.67 -10.71 -4.73
C PHE A 55 -4.55 -9.86 -5.65
N LEU A 56 -4.21 -8.58 -5.86
CA LEU A 56 -4.99 -7.71 -6.74
C LEU A 56 -4.85 -8.15 -8.21
N THR A 57 -3.64 -8.49 -8.65
CA THR A 57 -3.38 -8.99 -10.00
C THR A 57 -4.27 -10.19 -10.35
N SER A 58 -4.41 -11.17 -9.43
CA SER A 58 -5.27 -12.34 -9.67
C SER A 58 -6.74 -11.99 -9.81
N GLN A 59 -7.20 -10.94 -9.13
CA GLN A 59 -8.57 -10.44 -9.29
C GLN A 59 -8.75 -9.72 -10.63
N LEU A 60 -7.77 -8.91 -11.05
CA LEU A 60 -7.78 -8.22 -12.34
C LEU A 60 -7.75 -9.22 -13.50
N GLU A 61 -6.90 -10.23 -13.40
CA GLU A 61 -6.79 -11.29 -14.42
C GLU A 61 -8.09 -12.08 -14.59
N ALA A 62 -8.88 -12.24 -13.54
CA ALA A 62 -10.16 -12.94 -13.61
C ALA A 62 -11.25 -12.17 -14.39
N TYR A 63 -11.07 -10.89 -14.69
CA TYR A 63 -11.95 -10.12 -15.55
C TYR A 63 -11.57 -10.35 -17.02
N SER A 64 -12.50 -10.87 -17.82
CA SER A 64 -12.26 -11.49 -19.14
C SER A 64 -11.98 -10.54 -20.31
N ASN A 65 -11.98 -9.22 -20.13
CA ASN A 65 -11.92 -8.26 -21.24
C ASN A 65 -10.58 -7.53 -21.40
N HIS A 66 -9.55 -7.92 -20.63
CA HIS A 66 -8.23 -7.32 -20.75
C HIS A 66 -7.34 -8.07 -21.77
N ASP A 67 -6.40 -7.34 -22.39
CA ASP A 67 -5.40 -7.93 -23.28
C ASP A 67 -4.24 -8.50 -22.48
N ILE A 68 -3.80 -7.76 -21.45
CA ILE A 68 -2.68 -8.12 -20.59
C ILE A 68 -2.79 -7.44 -19.21
N VAL A 69 -2.38 -8.15 -18.16
CA VAL A 69 -2.14 -7.57 -16.84
C VAL A 69 -0.64 -7.47 -16.58
N ILE A 70 -0.13 -6.28 -16.34
CA ILE A 70 1.26 -6.05 -15.95
C ILE A 70 1.32 -5.96 -14.43
N ALA A 71 2.06 -6.86 -13.80
CA ALA A 71 2.34 -6.87 -12.37
C ALA A 71 3.70 -6.23 -12.10
N LEU A 72 3.72 -5.06 -11.47
CA LEU A 72 4.96 -4.34 -11.15
C LEU A 72 5.18 -4.28 -9.64
N ASP A 73 6.38 -4.66 -9.20
CA ASP A 73 6.83 -4.47 -7.82
C ASP A 73 8.33 -4.14 -7.77
N ILE A 74 8.74 -3.38 -6.76
CA ILE A 74 10.16 -3.03 -6.55
C ILE A 74 10.96 -4.22 -5.98
N ALA A 75 10.30 -5.17 -5.31
CA ALA A 75 10.91 -6.33 -4.66
C ALA A 75 10.78 -7.58 -5.56
N LEU A 76 11.86 -8.00 -6.20
CA LEU A 76 11.88 -9.17 -7.08
C LEU A 76 11.34 -10.45 -6.40
N SER A 77 11.61 -10.63 -5.10
CA SER A 77 11.11 -11.78 -4.35
C SER A 77 9.57 -11.80 -4.18
N MET A 78 8.90 -10.63 -4.20
CA MET A 78 7.44 -10.58 -4.25
C MET A 78 6.93 -11.12 -5.59
N LEU A 79 7.53 -10.69 -6.70
CA LEU A 79 7.20 -11.19 -8.03
C LEU A 79 7.46 -12.69 -8.18
N GLN A 80 8.58 -13.20 -7.64
CA GLN A 80 8.89 -14.62 -7.63
C GLN A 80 7.83 -15.42 -6.86
N THR A 81 7.47 -14.98 -5.66
CA THR A 81 6.38 -15.60 -4.87
C THR A 81 5.05 -15.57 -5.63
N MET A 82 4.77 -14.48 -6.33
CA MET A 82 3.59 -14.38 -7.17
C MET A 82 3.63 -15.35 -8.35
N GLN A 83 4.75 -15.44 -9.08
CA GLN A 83 4.92 -16.37 -10.21
C GLN A 83 4.69 -17.82 -9.79
N GLU A 84 5.22 -18.23 -8.62
CA GLU A 84 5.00 -19.56 -8.06
C GLU A 84 3.52 -19.90 -7.81
N LYS A 85 2.71 -18.89 -7.44
CA LYS A 85 1.27 -19.05 -7.19
C LYS A 85 0.43 -19.05 -8.47
N MET A 86 0.90 -18.35 -9.50
CA MET A 86 0.16 -18.12 -10.73
C MET A 86 0.62 -19.02 -11.88
N VAL A 87 1.20 -20.18 -11.55
CA VAL A 87 1.60 -21.17 -12.55
C VAL A 87 0.40 -21.59 -13.38
N GLY A 88 0.51 -21.49 -14.71
CA GLY A 88 -0.56 -21.84 -15.65
C GLY A 88 -1.54 -20.69 -15.97
N GLN A 89 -1.41 -19.52 -15.35
CA GLN A 89 -2.13 -18.32 -15.77
C GLN A 89 -1.37 -17.63 -16.90
N ASN A 90 -2.04 -17.46 -18.05
CA ASN A 90 -1.50 -16.76 -19.21
C ASN A 90 -2.07 -15.32 -19.21
N GLY A 91 -1.31 -14.34 -19.71
CA GLY A 91 -1.77 -12.95 -19.78
C GLY A 91 -1.22 -12.03 -18.69
N ILE A 92 -0.30 -12.53 -17.83
CA ILE A 92 0.38 -11.71 -16.82
C ILE A 92 1.85 -11.48 -17.22
N SER A 93 2.26 -10.22 -17.26
CA SER A 93 3.66 -9.79 -17.42
C SER A 93 4.22 -9.29 -16.10
N TYR A 94 5.42 -9.70 -15.74
CA TYR A 94 6.08 -9.36 -14.48
C TYR A 94 7.19 -8.33 -14.70
N VAL A 95 7.14 -7.19 -14.00
CA VAL A 95 8.10 -6.10 -14.15
C VAL A 95 8.68 -5.72 -12.79
N CYS A 96 9.99 -5.90 -12.60
CA CYS A 96 10.67 -5.45 -11.38
C CYS A 96 11.17 -4.02 -11.57
N ALA A 97 10.41 -3.03 -11.08
CA ALA A 97 10.71 -1.61 -11.23
C ALA A 97 10.23 -0.77 -10.04
N ASP A 98 10.67 0.51 -10.00
CA ASP A 98 10.27 1.48 -9.00
C ASP A 98 9.04 2.25 -9.50
N ALA A 99 7.98 2.32 -8.68
CA ALA A 99 6.77 3.10 -8.97
C ALA A 99 7.03 4.61 -9.20
N GLU A 100 8.16 5.13 -8.73
CA GLU A 100 8.55 6.53 -8.98
C GLU A 100 9.21 6.74 -10.35
N HIS A 101 9.46 5.67 -11.13
CA HIS A 101 10.07 5.70 -12.47
C HIS A 101 9.52 4.54 -13.30
N LEU A 102 8.35 4.73 -13.90
CA LEU A 102 7.67 3.69 -14.67
C LEU A 102 8.38 3.40 -16.01
N PRO A 103 8.78 2.14 -16.26
CA PRO A 103 9.52 1.78 -17.47
C PRO A 103 8.59 1.54 -18.68
N PHE A 104 7.56 2.36 -18.82
CA PHE A 104 6.59 2.26 -19.90
C PHE A 104 6.61 3.50 -20.77
N ILE A 105 6.26 3.34 -22.04
CA ILE A 105 6.11 4.44 -22.98
C ILE A 105 4.84 5.24 -22.65
N ASP A 106 4.79 6.47 -23.11
CA ASP A 106 3.67 7.37 -22.93
C ASP A 106 2.40 6.75 -23.55
N LYS A 107 1.25 6.95 -22.89
CA LYS A 107 -0.08 6.56 -23.39
C LYS A 107 -0.17 5.09 -23.84
N SER A 108 0.39 4.18 -23.06
CA SER A 108 0.41 2.74 -23.36
C SER A 108 -0.49 1.88 -22.45
N ILE A 109 -0.91 2.43 -21.29
CA ILE A 109 -1.67 1.74 -20.27
C ILE A 109 -3.12 2.26 -20.27
N ASP A 110 -4.10 1.36 -20.23
CA ASP A 110 -5.51 1.72 -20.16
C ASP A 110 -5.95 2.02 -18.73
N SER A 111 -5.51 1.21 -17.77
CA SER A 111 -5.84 1.41 -16.36
C SER A 111 -4.67 1.07 -15.44
N VAL A 112 -4.45 1.89 -14.42
CA VAL A 112 -3.45 1.65 -13.36
C VAL A 112 -4.19 1.39 -12.05
N PHE A 113 -3.84 0.27 -11.41
CA PHE A 113 -4.33 -0.15 -10.11
C PHE A 113 -3.19 -0.16 -9.10
N SER A 114 -3.48 0.17 -7.84
CA SER A 114 -2.49 0.05 -6.75
C SER A 114 -3.20 -0.15 -5.42
N ASN A 115 -2.89 -1.23 -4.71
CA ASN A 115 -3.51 -1.52 -3.43
C ASN A 115 -2.51 -1.41 -2.28
N LEU A 116 -2.65 -0.37 -1.46
CA LEU A 116 -1.82 -0.11 -0.27
C LEU A 116 -0.30 -0.19 -0.56
N ALA A 117 0.13 0.40 -1.70
CA ALA A 117 1.54 0.46 -2.09
C ALA A 117 2.07 1.90 -2.19
N LEU A 118 1.28 2.86 -2.67
CA LEU A 118 1.74 4.22 -2.96
C LEU A 118 2.19 5.02 -1.73
N GLN A 119 1.78 4.65 -0.51
CA GLN A 119 2.27 5.27 0.73
C GLN A 119 3.77 5.07 0.97
N TRP A 120 4.41 4.18 0.23
CA TRP A 120 5.84 3.92 0.33
C TRP A 120 6.68 4.78 -0.63
N CYS A 121 6.03 5.54 -1.50
CA CYS A 121 6.69 6.46 -2.42
C CYS A 121 7.08 7.76 -1.70
N GLY A 122 8.29 8.23 -1.96
CA GLY A 122 8.82 9.45 -1.34
C GLY A 122 8.35 10.74 -2.03
N ASN A 123 7.97 10.65 -3.31
CA ASN A 123 7.47 11.77 -4.11
C ASN A 123 6.17 11.37 -4.81
N LEU A 124 5.06 11.43 -4.08
CA LEU A 124 3.77 10.98 -4.58
C LEU A 124 3.26 11.83 -5.76
N GLY A 125 3.51 13.15 -5.77
CA GLY A 125 3.17 14.01 -6.90
C GLY A 125 3.91 13.60 -8.19
N GLY A 126 5.20 13.27 -8.08
CA GLY A 126 5.97 12.74 -9.22
C GLY A 126 5.45 11.40 -9.72
N VAL A 127 5.01 10.52 -8.79
CA VAL A 127 4.38 9.23 -9.14
C VAL A 127 3.10 9.47 -9.93
N PHE A 128 2.22 10.36 -9.50
CA PHE A 128 0.98 10.66 -10.22
C PHE A 128 1.25 11.29 -11.58
N THR A 129 2.26 12.15 -11.70
CA THR A 129 2.68 12.70 -13.00
C THR A 129 3.15 11.60 -13.95
N ASP A 130 3.93 10.64 -13.46
CA ASP A 130 4.43 9.54 -14.28
C ASP A 130 3.32 8.52 -14.63
N ILE A 131 2.40 8.26 -13.69
CA ILE A 131 1.19 7.45 -13.99
C ILE A 131 0.35 8.13 -15.08
N LYS A 132 0.12 9.45 -14.98
CA LYS A 132 -0.61 10.18 -16.02
C LYS A 132 0.07 10.10 -17.39
N ARG A 133 1.41 10.15 -17.42
CA ARG A 133 2.19 10.04 -18.67
C ARG A 133 1.93 8.71 -19.37
N VAL A 134 1.92 7.60 -18.62
CA VAL A 134 1.75 6.27 -19.21
C VAL A 134 0.30 5.92 -19.52
N LEU A 135 -0.67 6.56 -18.85
CA LEU A 135 -2.09 6.35 -19.12
C LEU A 135 -2.48 6.91 -20.51
N LYS A 136 -3.28 6.14 -21.23
CA LYS A 136 -3.96 6.57 -22.46
C LYS A 136 -4.95 7.72 -22.15
N PRO A 137 -5.39 8.48 -23.16
CA PRO A 137 -6.55 9.36 -23.03
C PRO A 137 -7.75 8.55 -22.49
N ASP A 138 -8.52 9.13 -21.58
CA ASP A 138 -9.64 8.48 -20.87
C ASP A 138 -9.24 7.33 -19.94
N GLY A 139 -7.94 7.07 -19.79
CA GLY A 139 -7.41 6.08 -18.86
C GLY A 139 -7.70 6.42 -17.40
N GLN A 140 -7.68 5.43 -16.52
CA GLN A 140 -8.02 5.60 -15.12
C GLN A 140 -6.89 5.15 -14.18
N LEU A 141 -6.80 5.82 -13.04
CA LEU A 141 -6.02 5.42 -11.88
C LEU A 141 -6.98 5.05 -10.75
N VAL A 142 -6.85 3.84 -10.24
CA VAL A 142 -7.64 3.32 -9.12
C VAL A 142 -6.70 2.81 -8.05
N PHE A 143 -6.69 3.44 -6.86
CA PHE A 143 -5.77 3.01 -5.82
C PHE A 143 -6.35 3.11 -4.42
N SER A 144 -5.76 2.34 -3.52
CA SER A 144 -5.94 2.50 -2.08
C SER A 144 -4.63 2.91 -1.41
N THR A 145 -4.73 3.71 -0.37
CA THR A 145 -3.60 4.12 0.47
C THR A 145 -4.04 4.29 1.90
N PHE A 146 -3.08 4.38 2.84
CA PHE A 146 -3.41 4.69 4.22
C PHE A 146 -3.61 6.19 4.43
N GLY A 147 -4.56 6.52 5.33
CA GLY A 147 -4.84 7.86 5.80
C GLY A 147 -4.25 8.16 7.19
N PRO A 148 -4.35 9.43 7.64
CA PRO A 148 -3.72 9.92 8.87
C PRO A 148 -4.09 9.18 10.15
N LEU A 149 -5.32 8.62 10.24
CA LEU A 149 -5.80 7.90 11.41
C LEU A 149 -5.23 6.49 11.54
N THR A 150 -4.45 6.02 10.55
CA THR A 150 -3.81 4.69 10.60
C THR A 150 -2.87 4.58 11.78
N LEU A 151 -3.09 3.52 12.60
CA LEU A 151 -2.30 3.19 13.80
C LEU A 151 -2.22 4.36 14.80
N HIS A 152 -3.31 5.15 14.94
CA HIS A 152 -3.31 6.31 15.84
C HIS A 152 -3.08 5.89 17.29
N GLU A 153 -3.57 4.73 17.73
CA GLU A 153 -3.35 4.19 19.07
C GLU A 153 -1.85 3.96 19.32
N LEU A 154 -1.15 3.40 18.33
CA LEU A 154 0.28 3.16 18.40
C LEU A 154 1.08 4.48 18.39
N LYS A 155 0.65 5.46 17.56
CA LYS A 155 1.25 6.81 17.55
C LYS A 155 1.13 7.48 18.92
N VAL A 156 -0.07 7.47 19.51
CA VAL A 156 -0.32 8.10 20.83
C VAL A 156 0.46 7.36 21.93
N ALA A 157 0.49 6.02 21.90
CA ALA A 157 1.23 5.26 22.88
C ALA A 157 2.75 5.57 22.85
N TRP A 158 3.35 5.66 21.65
CA TRP A 158 4.77 6.05 21.51
C TRP A 158 5.03 7.49 21.89
N ALA A 159 4.12 8.43 21.64
CA ALA A 159 4.26 9.83 22.02
C ALA A 159 4.36 10.03 23.56
N THR A 160 3.96 9.05 24.38
CA THR A 160 4.18 9.06 25.83
C THR A 160 5.62 8.67 26.23
N VAL A 161 6.40 8.14 25.30
CA VAL A 161 7.73 7.57 25.55
C VAL A 161 8.83 8.46 24.99
N ASP A 162 8.67 8.91 23.75
CA ASP A 162 9.63 9.78 23.08
C ASP A 162 8.95 10.64 21.99
N ASN A 163 9.75 11.54 21.38
CA ASN A 163 9.29 12.46 20.32
C ASN A 163 9.64 11.97 18.90
N TYR A 164 9.99 10.70 18.73
CA TYR A 164 10.32 10.15 17.42
C TYR A 164 9.09 9.57 16.72
N ASN A 165 9.12 9.56 15.39
CA ASN A 165 8.10 8.87 14.62
C ASN A 165 8.32 7.35 14.68
N HIS A 166 7.32 6.61 15.13
CA HIS A 166 7.29 5.15 15.16
C HIS A 166 6.29 4.57 14.15
N VAL A 167 5.46 5.43 13.57
CA VAL A 167 4.53 5.14 12.48
C VAL A 167 4.72 6.20 11.40
N ASN A 168 4.58 5.82 10.13
CA ASN A 168 4.66 6.76 9.02
C ASN A 168 3.55 7.83 9.10
N THR A 169 3.85 9.02 8.59
CA THR A 169 2.83 10.03 8.30
C THR A 169 2.20 9.71 6.96
N PHE A 170 0.89 9.73 6.91
CA PHE A 170 0.12 9.48 5.69
C PHE A 170 -0.60 10.76 5.25
N TYR A 171 -0.85 10.87 3.95
CA TYR A 171 -1.52 12.04 3.36
C TYR A 171 -3.01 12.04 3.67
N THR A 172 -3.59 13.24 3.82
CA THR A 172 -5.04 13.43 3.93
C THR A 172 -5.70 13.32 2.55
N LYS A 173 -7.04 13.21 2.53
CA LYS A 173 -7.82 13.21 1.27
C LYS A 173 -7.59 14.49 0.47
N GLU A 174 -7.53 15.63 1.15
CA GLU A 174 -7.31 16.94 0.55
C GLU A 174 -5.93 17.03 -0.12
N GLN A 175 -4.89 16.52 0.54
CA GLN A 175 -3.53 16.46 -0.02
C GLN A 175 -3.46 15.54 -1.24
N LEU A 176 -4.10 14.36 -1.17
CA LEU A 176 -4.17 13.43 -2.30
C LEU A 176 -4.90 14.06 -3.50
N HIS A 177 -6.03 14.71 -3.24
CA HIS A 177 -6.78 15.45 -4.26
C HIS A 177 -5.92 16.53 -4.91
N GLN A 178 -5.20 17.31 -4.11
CA GLN A 178 -4.31 18.36 -4.60
C GLN A 178 -3.20 17.80 -5.50
N PHE A 179 -2.54 16.70 -5.09
CA PHE A 179 -1.48 16.08 -5.90
C PHE A 179 -2.03 15.54 -7.23
N LEU A 180 -3.19 14.90 -7.22
CA LEU A 180 -3.83 14.39 -8.42
C LEU A 180 -4.20 15.53 -9.38
N TYR A 181 -4.83 16.58 -8.86
CA TYR A 181 -5.20 17.76 -9.64
C TYR A 181 -3.97 18.43 -10.27
N GLN A 182 -2.90 18.65 -9.50
CA GLN A 182 -1.64 19.21 -9.99
C GLN A 182 -0.96 18.33 -11.03
N SER A 183 -1.17 17.01 -10.98
CA SER A 183 -0.67 16.07 -11.98
C SER A 183 -1.57 15.97 -13.21
N GLY A 184 -2.69 16.71 -13.24
CA GLY A 184 -3.61 16.82 -14.37
C GLY A 184 -4.63 15.68 -14.46
N PHE A 185 -4.99 15.03 -13.33
CA PHE A 185 -6.16 14.16 -13.26
C PHE A 185 -7.42 14.98 -13.09
N ASN A 186 -8.49 14.54 -13.76
CA ASN A 186 -9.83 15.09 -13.65
C ASN A 186 -10.73 14.07 -12.91
N ASN A 187 -11.95 14.46 -12.55
CA ASN A 187 -12.98 13.56 -11.97
C ASN A 187 -12.42 12.65 -10.87
N VAL A 188 -11.95 13.25 -9.79
CA VAL A 188 -11.35 12.53 -8.66
C VAL A 188 -12.40 12.20 -7.62
N ASP A 189 -12.72 10.91 -7.43
CA ASP A 189 -13.57 10.40 -6.33
C ASP A 189 -12.66 9.83 -5.22
N ILE A 190 -12.82 10.33 -3.99
CA ILE A 190 -12.01 9.94 -2.83
C ILE A 190 -12.93 9.55 -1.67
N LYS A 191 -12.83 8.30 -1.22
CA LYS A 191 -13.58 7.76 -0.09
C LYS A 191 -12.62 7.23 0.97
N SER A 192 -12.93 7.46 2.24
CA SER A 192 -12.18 6.94 3.38
C SER A 192 -13.04 5.97 4.18
N THR A 193 -12.44 4.85 4.60
CA THR A 193 -13.08 3.83 5.44
C THR A 193 -12.14 3.46 6.58
N LEU A 194 -12.69 3.36 7.80
CA LEU A 194 -11.95 2.90 8.97
C LEU A 194 -12.11 1.39 9.14
N TYR A 195 -10.97 0.70 9.24
CA TYR A 195 -10.89 -0.70 9.61
C TYR A 195 -10.29 -0.81 11.01
N VAL A 196 -10.93 -1.57 11.89
CA VAL A 196 -10.41 -1.82 13.25
C VAL A 196 -10.07 -3.30 13.38
N SER A 197 -8.78 -3.60 13.29
CA SER A 197 -8.26 -4.93 13.61
C SER A 197 -8.12 -5.11 15.12
N ARG A 198 -8.33 -6.32 15.63
CA ARG A 198 -8.28 -6.63 17.06
C ARG A 198 -7.20 -7.67 17.35
N TYR A 199 -6.30 -7.36 18.26
CA TYR A 199 -5.15 -8.19 18.60
C TYR A 199 -5.19 -8.62 20.07
N ASN A 200 -4.66 -9.80 20.35
CA ASN A 200 -4.53 -10.30 21.73
C ASN A 200 -3.46 -9.54 22.53
N SER A 201 -2.54 -8.84 21.87
CA SER A 201 -1.51 -8.02 22.50
C SER A 201 -0.85 -7.06 21.50
N VAL A 202 -0.19 -6.02 22.03
CA VAL A 202 0.65 -5.08 21.22
C VAL A 202 1.77 -5.83 20.50
N TRP A 203 2.34 -6.88 21.11
CA TRP A 203 3.35 -7.72 20.48
C TRP A 203 2.85 -8.42 19.22
N LYS A 204 1.60 -8.90 19.22
CA LYS A 204 0.99 -9.53 18.03
C LYS A 204 0.78 -8.53 16.91
N LEU A 205 0.33 -7.32 17.21
CA LEU A 205 0.26 -6.22 16.23
C LEU A 205 1.64 -5.93 15.63
N MET A 206 2.66 -5.74 16.47
CA MET A 206 4.01 -5.43 15.99
C MET A 206 4.63 -6.58 15.18
N GLN A 207 4.33 -7.82 15.55
CA GLN A 207 4.74 -9.01 14.81
C GLN A 207 4.11 -9.04 13.42
N GLU A 208 2.82 -8.75 13.31
CA GLU A 208 2.10 -8.69 12.03
C GLU A 208 2.65 -7.58 11.13
N LEU A 209 2.85 -6.36 11.65
CA LEU A 209 3.48 -5.27 10.90
C LEU A 209 4.89 -5.66 10.39
N LYS A 210 5.64 -6.43 11.16
CA LYS A 210 6.94 -6.95 10.74
C LYS A 210 6.80 -8.01 9.64
N TYR A 211 5.86 -8.92 9.73
CA TYR A 211 5.60 -9.96 8.73
C TYR A 211 5.08 -9.39 7.41
N LEU A 212 4.38 -8.26 7.45
CA LEU A 212 4.00 -7.46 6.27
C LEU A 212 5.17 -6.69 5.64
N GLY A 213 6.33 -6.60 6.32
CA GLY A 213 7.40 -5.70 5.90
C GLY A 213 7.14 -4.21 6.17
N ALA A 214 6.04 -3.88 6.83
CA ALA A 214 5.53 -2.52 7.06
C ALA A 214 6.10 -1.82 8.31
N HIS A 215 7.24 -2.26 8.82
CA HIS A 215 7.85 -1.77 10.07
C HIS A 215 8.87 -0.64 9.86
N HIS A 216 9.07 -0.17 8.64
CA HIS A 216 9.98 0.94 8.36
C HIS A 216 9.28 2.29 8.42
N VAL A 217 9.79 3.18 9.26
CA VAL A 217 9.41 4.60 9.29
C VAL A 217 10.32 5.37 8.33
N ILE A 218 9.72 6.10 7.40
CA ILE A 218 10.42 6.79 6.31
C ILE A 218 11.16 8.03 6.86
N ALA A 219 10.52 8.80 7.75
CA ALA A 219 11.08 10.04 8.27
C ALA A 219 10.90 10.18 9.79
N GLY A 220 11.85 10.86 10.44
CA GLY A 220 11.75 11.21 11.88
C GLY A 220 11.94 10.05 12.87
N ARG A 221 12.42 8.88 12.39
CA ARG A 221 12.62 7.71 13.25
C ARG A 221 13.78 7.88 14.22
N ASN A 222 13.69 7.24 15.38
CA ASN A 222 14.84 7.05 16.27
C ASN A 222 15.91 6.18 15.59
N LYS A 223 17.17 6.65 15.59
CA LYS A 223 18.32 5.89 15.08
C LYS A 223 18.93 4.96 16.13
N LYS A 224 18.57 5.13 17.42
CA LYS A 224 19.02 4.30 18.53
C LYS A 224 18.16 3.05 18.66
N ILE A 225 18.68 2.04 19.33
CA ILE A 225 17.95 0.82 19.67
C ILE A 225 16.87 1.17 20.72
N THR A 226 15.64 0.73 20.49
CA THR A 226 14.55 0.85 21.47
C THR A 226 14.90 0.04 22.71
N THR A 227 14.93 0.69 23.88
CA THR A 227 15.22 0.02 25.15
C THR A 227 14.02 -0.83 25.60
N LYS A 228 14.28 -1.82 26.47
CA LYS A 228 13.24 -2.63 27.09
C LYS A 228 12.23 -1.75 27.86
N THR A 229 12.72 -0.76 28.62
CA THR A 229 11.89 0.20 29.37
C THR A 229 10.99 1.00 28.44
N ALA A 230 11.53 1.56 27.35
CA ALA A 230 10.73 2.31 26.37
C ALA A 230 9.61 1.43 25.77
N MET A 231 9.92 0.19 25.40
CA MET A 231 8.95 -0.76 24.90
C MET A 231 7.86 -1.08 25.94
N THR A 232 8.24 -1.34 27.20
CA THR A 232 7.28 -1.63 28.27
C THR A 232 6.34 -0.44 28.53
N ASN A 233 6.89 0.80 28.57
CA ASN A 233 6.08 2.00 28.75
C ASN A 233 5.09 2.22 27.60
N MET A 234 5.52 2.03 26.35
CA MET A 234 4.64 2.11 25.18
C MET A 234 3.52 1.08 25.27
N ILE A 235 3.82 -0.18 25.60
CA ILE A 235 2.82 -1.24 25.74
C ILE A 235 1.81 -0.86 26.83
N ALA A 236 2.25 -0.41 28.00
CA ALA A 236 1.37 0.04 29.07
C ALA A 236 0.46 1.20 28.67
N ALA A 237 0.98 2.15 27.87
CA ALA A 237 0.18 3.24 27.30
C ALA A 237 -0.84 2.75 26.28
N TYR A 238 -0.46 1.79 25.43
CA TYR A 238 -1.35 1.20 24.41
C TYR A 238 -2.49 0.38 25.04
N GLU A 239 -2.22 -0.32 26.14
CA GLU A 239 -3.22 -1.14 26.82
C GLU A 239 -4.40 -0.34 27.38
N LYS A 240 -4.28 1.01 27.52
CA LYS A 240 -5.40 1.89 27.85
C LYS A 240 -6.51 1.88 26.79
N TYR A 241 -6.21 1.47 25.55
CA TYR A 241 -7.19 1.29 24.48
C TYR A 241 -7.85 -0.09 24.48
N LYS A 242 -7.46 -0.98 25.42
CA LYS A 242 -7.98 -2.35 25.49
C LYS A 242 -9.49 -2.38 25.66
N LEU A 243 -10.16 -3.19 24.83
CA LEU A 243 -11.60 -3.42 24.87
C LEU A 243 -11.85 -4.91 25.12
N GLY A 244 -12.32 -5.23 26.32
CA GLY A 244 -12.37 -6.64 26.78
C GLY A 244 -10.97 -7.21 26.92
N ASP A 245 -10.68 -8.32 26.24
CA ASP A 245 -9.40 -9.03 26.23
C ASP A 245 -8.48 -8.62 25.06
N LYS A 246 -8.94 -7.73 24.15
CA LYS A 246 -8.22 -7.36 22.92
C LYS A 246 -7.91 -5.87 22.84
N ILE A 247 -6.80 -5.55 22.16
CA ILE A 247 -6.45 -4.19 21.79
C ILE A 247 -6.91 -3.90 20.36
N PRO A 248 -7.44 -2.71 20.06
CA PRO A 248 -7.74 -2.28 18.70
C PRO A 248 -6.46 -1.80 17.99
N ALA A 249 -6.43 -1.88 16.68
CA ALA A 249 -5.54 -1.11 15.83
C ALA A 249 -6.37 -0.56 14.66
N THR A 250 -6.45 0.74 14.58
CA THR A 250 -7.23 1.43 13.55
C THR A 250 -6.39 1.64 12.30
N PHE A 251 -6.99 1.33 11.16
CA PHE A 251 -6.42 1.60 9.83
C PHE A 251 -7.42 2.41 9.02
N GLU A 252 -7.05 3.60 8.64
CA GLU A 252 -7.79 4.40 7.69
C GLU A 252 -7.34 4.03 6.29
N VAL A 253 -8.23 3.51 5.47
CA VAL A 253 -7.98 3.22 4.05
C VAL A 253 -8.71 4.23 3.20
N ILE A 254 -7.97 4.96 2.39
CA ILE A 254 -8.47 5.93 1.43
C ILE A 254 -8.45 5.25 0.06
N ASN A 255 -9.62 5.13 -0.56
CA ASN A 255 -9.80 4.64 -1.91
C ASN A 255 -9.99 5.82 -2.85
N VAL A 256 -9.34 5.78 -4.00
CA VAL A 256 -9.34 6.85 -4.99
C VAL A 256 -9.58 6.28 -6.37
N ILE A 257 -10.46 6.93 -7.12
CA ILE A 257 -10.63 6.75 -8.57
C ILE A 257 -10.40 8.10 -9.22
N ALA A 258 -9.53 8.16 -10.21
CA ALA A 258 -9.23 9.39 -10.96
C ALA A 258 -9.10 9.06 -12.45
N THR A 259 -9.55 9.96 -13.32
CA THR A 259 -9.45 9.80 -14.78
C THR A 259 -8.57 10.88 -15.39
N VAL A 260 -7.95 10.57 -16.53
CA VAL A 260 -7.10 11.48 -17.30
C VAL A 260 -7.93 12.50 -18.05
#